data_b444cedbbd9751b26761ff029d87aafe
#
_entry.id   b444cedbbd9751b26761ff029d87aafe
#
_cell.length_a   1.000
_cell.length_b   1.000
_cell.length_c   1.000
_cell.angle_alpha   90.00
_cell.angle_beta   90.00
_cell.angle_gamma   90.00
#
_symmetry.space_group_name_H-M   'P 1'
#
loop_
_entity.id
_entity.type
_entity.pdbx_description
1 polymer ?
#
loop_
_entity_poly.entity_id
_entity_poly.type
_entity_poly.pdbx_seq_one_letter_code
_entity_poly.pdbx_strand_id
1 'polypeptide(L)'
;DTLTKEIIDHLGGSLVGLYLYGSLVVGDFDVQRSDIDLLAVTRSLLTPETESAIAEMHHSLVQRFPEWRDRLEVGYFPTPVMRDFEEPLEDVHRISPGEPFHRTPALPHWLTDLYSVQEHGSVLYGPPVADVLPTISPSRFRAAIQRVVAEWREWVLGVQEQQHQAYVRLTMFRSLYGFRYARQTSKVAAAHWFAAEFPEWSRDADQAVEWRQRGSAIIDLPSAQRTVRLVHLVHDLTHR
;
A
#
# COMPACT_ATOMS: atom_id res chain seq x y z
N ASP A 1 13.65 -3.43 -13.96
CA ASP A 1 14.99 -4.06 -14.02
C ASP A 1 16.07 -3.27 -13.27
N THR A 2 16.22 -1.96 -13.51
CA THR A 2 17.29 -1.15 -12.88
C THR A 2 17.13 -1.08 -11.37
N LEU A 3 15.95 -0.71 -10.85
CA LEU A 3 15.69 -0.64 -9.40
C LEU A 3 15.94 -1.99 -8.72
N THR A 4 15.44 -3.08 -9.30
CA THR A 4 15.67 -4.45 -8.80
C THR A 4 17.15 -4.76 -8.67
N LYS A 5 17.91 -4.47 -9.74
CA LYS A 5 19.36 -4.72 -9.76
C LYS A 5 20.08 -3.91 -8.68
N GLU A 6 19.76 -2.63 -8.55
CA GLU A 6 20.41 -1.76 -7.56
C GLU A 6 20.10 -2.17 -6.12
N ILE A 7 18.87 -2.56 -5.83
CA ILE A 7 18.53 -3.10 -4.49
C ILE A 7 19.34 -4.36 -4.19
N ILE A 8 19.45 -5.28 -5.15
CA ILE A 8 20.22 -6.52 -5.00
C ILE A 8 21.71 -6.20 -4.78
N ASP A 9 22.27 -5.31 -5.59
CA ASP A 9 23.70 -4.96 -5.54
C ASP A 9 24.07 -4.28 -4.20
N HIS A 10 23.21 -3.38 -3.68
CA HIS A 10 23.47 -2.65 -2.43
C HIS A 10 23.24 -3.51 -1.18
N LEU A 11 22.26 -4.39 -1.18
CA LEU A 11 21.96 -5.24 -0.02
C LEU A 11 22.79 -6.52 -0.02
N GLY A 12 23.21 -7.03 -1.19
CA GLY A 12 24.05 -8.22 -1.30
C GLY A 12 23.53 -9.39 -0.46
N GLY A 13 24.39 -9.96 0.38
CA GLY A 13 24.05 -11.09 1.26
C GLY A 13 23.07 -10.76 2.38
N SER A 14 22.74 -9.49 2.62
CA SER A 14 21.71 -9.08 3.59
C SER A 14 20.31 -9.24 3.05
N LEU A 15 20.13 -9.27 1.71
CA LEU A 15 18.83 -9.47 1.07
C LEU A 15 18.45 -10.96 1.11
N VAL A 16 17.27 -11.25 1.64
CA VAL A 16 16.66 -12.59 1.66
C VAL A 16 15.77 -12.79 0.45
N GLY A 17 14.95 -11.79 0.12
CA GLY A 17 14.05 -11.84 -1.02
C GLY A 17 13.58 -10.44 -1.42
N LEU A 18 13.20 -10.31 -2.69
CA LEU A 18 12.59 -9.11 -3.27
C LEU A 18 11.34 -9.51 -4.04
N TYR A 19 10.23 -8.87 -3.71
CA TYR A 19 8.91 -9.23 -4.23
C TYR A 19 8.21 -8.01 -4.78
N LEU A 20 7.66 -8.14 -5.98
CA LEU A 20 6.77 -7.16 -6.60
C LEU A 20 5.34 -7.47 -6.19
N TYR A 21 4.57 -6.44 -5.81
CA TYR A 21 3.15 -6.59 -5.48
C TYR A 21 2.33 -5.40 -6.02
N GLY A 22 1.13 -5.20 -5.51
CA GLY A 22 0.31 -4.03 -5.85
C GLY A 22 -0.27 -4.05 -7.26
N SER A 23 -0.48 -2.86 -7.82
CA SER A 23 -1.24 -2.68 -9.06
C SER A 23 -0.62 -3.38 -10.28
N LEU A 24 0.70 -3.52 -10.31
CA LEU A 24 1.41 -4.13 -11.45
C LEU A 24 1.11 -5.63 -11.58
N VAL A 25 0.94 -6.33 -10.46
CA VAL A 25 0.67 -7.78 -10.46
C VAL A 25 -0.82 -8.11 -10.53
N VAL A 26 -1.71 -7.20 -10.09
CA VAL A 26 -3.16 -7.42 -10.15
C VAL A 26 -3.82 -6.89 -11.43
N GLY A 27 -3.03 -6.34 -12.37
CA GLY A 27 -3.52 -5.89 -13.68
C GLY A 27 -4.27 -4.54 -13.68
N ASP A 28 -4.03 -3.68 -12.67
CA ASP A 28 -4.63 -2.33 -12.53
C ASP A 28 -3.56 -1.23 -12.61
N PHE A 29 -2.46 -1.50 -13.31
CA PHE A 29 -1.32 -0.58 -13.40
C PHE A 29 -1.55 0.50 -14.46
N ASP A 30 -1.50 1.75 -14.03
CA ASP A 30 -1.49 2.92 -14.89
C ASP A 30 -0.05 3.44 -15.01
N VAL A 31 0.53 3.37 -16.22
CA VAL A 31 1.91 3.78 -16.50
C VAL A 31 2.23 5.23 -16.09
N GLN A 32 1.22 6.11 -16.07
CA GLN A 32 1.40 7.53 -15.73
C GLN A 32 1.25 7.83 -14.24
N ARG A 33 0.63 6.92 -13.44
CA ARG A 33 0.15 7.25 -12.09
C ARG A 33 0.41 6.21 -11.03
N SER A 34 0.47 4.93 -11.42
CA SER A 34 0.68 3.87 -10.44
C SER A 34 2.12 3.87 -9.95
N ASP A 35 2.26 3.53 -8.69
CA ASP A 35 3.54 3.34 -8.03
C ASP A 35 4.09 1.94 -8.35
N ILE A 36 5.38 1.75 -8.14
CA ILE A 36 6.00 0.44 -8.12
C ILE A 36 6.11 0.01 -6.66
N ASP A 37 5.38 -1.03 -6.31
CA ASP A 37 5.27 -1.56 -4.96
C ASP A 37 6.22 -2.75 -4.79
N LEU A 38 7.27 -2.62 -3.94
CA LEU A 38 8.24 -3.66 -3.67
C LEU A 38 8.34 -3.97 -2.17
N LEU A 39 8.47 -5.24 -1.86
CA LEU A 39 8.87 -5.74 -0.55
C LEU A 39 10.28 -6.32 -0.64
N ALA A 40 11.25 -5.69 0.01
CA ALA A 40 12.59 -6.19 0.22
C ALA A 40 12.69 -6.81 1.62
N VAL A 41 12.88 -8.12 1.70
CA VAL A 41 13.06 -8.82 2.97
C VAL A 41 14.54 -8.92 3.25
N THR A 42 14.98 -8.41 4.41
CA THR A 42 16.36 -8.43 4.85
C THR A 42 16.57 -9.38 6.03
N ARG A 43 17.79 -9.85 6.25
CA ARG A 43 18.13 -10.74 7.39
C ARG A 43 17.92 -10.06 8.74
N SER A 44 18.25 -8.77 8.80
CA SER A 44 18.16 -7.93 9.99
C SER A 44 17.83 -6.50 9.59
N LEU A 45 17.58 -5.63 10.55
CA LEU A 45 17.49 -4.20 10.33
C LEU A 45 18.75 -3.69 9.62
N LEU A 46 18.59 -2.70 8.71
CA LEU A 46 19.74 -2.14 7.98
C LEU A 46 20.71 -1.47 8.97
N THR A 47 21.99 -1.65 8.72
CA THR A 47 23.01 -0.87 9.45
C THR A 47 22.99 0.59 8.99
N PRO A 48 23.50 1.55 9.79
CA PRO A 48 23.54 2.96 9.37
C PRO A 48 24.25 3.19 8.02
N GLU A 49 25.28 2.39 7.73
CA GLU A 49 26.01 2.46 6.46
C GLU A 49 25.14 1.97 5.29
N THR A 50 24.44 0.86 5.48
CA THR A 50 23.53 0.31 4.48
C THR A 50 22.32 1.22 4.28
N GLU A 51 21.77 1.77 5.38
CA GLU A 51 20.69 2.75 5.35
C GLU A 51 21.06 3.96 4.49
N SER A 52 22.24 4.54 4.72
CA SER A 52 22.76 5.67 3.94
C SER A 52 22.97 5.31 2.47
N ALA A 53 23.51 4.12 2.18
CA ALA A 53 23.73 3.66 0.81
C ALA A 53 22.40 3.44 0.06
N ILE A 54 21.39 2.89 0.68
CA ILE A 54 20.05 2.69 0.10
C ILE A 54 19.35 4.04 -0.12
N ALA A 55 19.46 4.98 0.83
CA ALA A 55 18.91 6.33 0.66
C ALA A 55 19.52 7.04 -0.54
N GLU A 56 20.86 6.98 -0.71
CA GLU A 56 21.55 7.58 -1.84
C GLU A 56 21.21 6.86 -3.15
N MET A 57 21.08 5.55 -3.14
CA MET A 57 20.64 4.77 -4.30
C MET A 57 19.27 5.24 -4.79
N HIS A 58 18.27 5.36 -3.90
CA HIS A 58 16.94 5.86 -4.25
C HIS A 58 17.00 7.29 -4.78
N HIS A 59 17.76 8.17 -4.11
CA HIS A 59 17.96 9.54 -4.57
C HIS A 59 18.54 9.59 -5.99
N SER A 60 19.62 8.86 -6.23
CA SER A 60 20.28 8.77 -7.54
C SER A 60 19.35 8.19 -8.62
N LEU A 61 18.54 7.18 -8.27
CA LEU A 61 17.62 6.55 -9.20
C LEU A 61 16.59 7.57 -9.74
N VAL A 62 15.96 8.36 -8.86
CA VAL A 62 14.94 9.34 -9.28
C VAL A 62 15.57 10.55 -10.01
N GLN A 63 16.87 10.80 -9.85
CA GLN A 63 17.58 11.79 -10.66
C GLN A 63 17.80 11.28 -12.10
N ARG A 64 18.08 9.99 -12.28
CA ARG A 64 18.27 9.35 -13.60
C ARG A 64 16.94 9.05 -14.31
N PHE A 65 15.87 8.83 -13.53
CA PHE A 65 14.53 8.47 -14.02
C PHE A 65 13.48 9.37 -13.34
N PRO A 66 13.39 10.66 -13.71
CA PRO A 66 12.53 11.63 -13.03
C PRO A 66 11.02 11.29 -13.06
N GLU A 67 10.61 10.49 -14.05
CA GLU A 67 9.21 10.01 -14.16
C GLU A 67 8.78 9.08 -13.02
N TRP A 68 9.75 8.53 -12.26
CA TRP A 68 9.49 7.68 -11.09
C TRP A 68 9.61 8.42 -9.76
N ARG A 69 9.85 9.74 -9.80
CA ARG A 69 9.81 10.54 -8.58
C ARG A 69 8.42 10.45 -7.95
N ASP A 70 8.38 10.21 -6.65
CA ASP A 70 7.15 10.04 -5.87
C ASP A 70 6.24 8.91 -6.38
N ARG A 71 6.85 7.88 -7.01
CA ARG A 71 6.15 6.70 -7.53
C ARG A 71 6.87 5.39 -7.22
N LEU A 72 7.73 5.39 -6.23
CA LEU A 72 8.36 4.20 -5.68
C LEU A 72 7.85 3.97 -4.27
N GLU A 73 7.33 2.79 -4.02
CA GLU A 73 6.99 2.32 -2.69
C GLU A 73 7.78 1.04 -2.40
N VAL A 74 8.81 1.15 -1.55
CA VAL A 74 9.66 0.00 -1.20
C VAL A 74 9.74 -0.11 0.31
N GLY A 75 9.22 -1.21 0.85
CA GLY A 75 9.40 -1.57 2.24
C GLY A 75 10.58 -2.51 2.42
N TYR A 76 11.49 -2.18 3.34
CA TYR A 76 12.64 -3.00 3.73
C TYR A 76 12.37 -3.61 5.10
N PHE A 77 11.94 -4.86 5.11
CA PHE A 77 11.50 -5.56 6.30
C PHE A 77 12.50 -6.58 6.77
N PRO A 78 13.02 -6.47 7.99
CA PRO A 78 13.87 -7.52 8.55
C PRO A 78 13.05 -8.78 8.85
N THR A 79 13.66 -9.95 8.63
CA THR A 79 13.01 -11.25 8.85
C THR A 79 12.36 -11.41 10.22
N PRO A 80 12.91 -10.92 11.35
CA PRO A 80 12.22 -10.99 12.64
C PRO A 80 10.87 -10.29 12.65
N VAL A 81 10.75 -9.08 12.07
CA VAL A 81 9.49 -8.33 11.97
C VAL A 81 8.46 -9.11 11.14
N MET A 82 8.90 -9.75 10.06
CA MET A 82 8.02 -10.56 9.21
C MET A 82 7.37 -11.73 9.95
N ARG A 83 8.05 -12.28 10.96
CA ARG A 83 7.57 -13.46 11.69
C ARG A 83 6.49 -13.13 12.70
N ASP A 84 6.60 -12.02 13.36
CA ASP A 84 5.83 -11.76 14.58
C ASP A 84 4.91 -10.54 14.50
N PHE A 85 4.91 -9.74 13.57
CA PHE A 85 4.06 -8.53 13.35
C PHE A 85 3.07 -8.23 14.50
N GLU A 86 3.54 -8.40 15.75
CA GLU A 86 2.81 -8.18 17.00
C GLU A 86 3.42 -6.97 17.73
N GLU A 87 2.62 -6.28 18.53
CA GLU A 87 3.11 -5.14 19.28
C GLU A 87 3.98 -5.55 20.50
N PRO A 88 5.07 -4.82 20.80
CA PRO A 88 5.51 -3.59 20.12
C PRO A 88 6.16 -3.88 18.75
N LEU A 89 5.71 -3.13 17.75
CA LEU A 89 6.21 -3.28 16.39
C LEU A 89 7.65 -2.76 16.30
N GLU A 90 8.55 -3.59 15.78
CA GLU A 90 9.92 -3.20 15.49
C GLU A 90 9.99 -2.23 14.29
N ASP A 91 11.10 -1.51 14.19
CA ASP A 91 11.31 -0.58 13.08
C ASP A 91 11.60 -1.31 11.77
N VAL A 92 11.20 -0.65 10.71
CA VAL A 92 11.47 -1.01 9.32
C VAL A 92 11.97 0.20 8.57
N HIS A 93 12.54 0.03 7.39
CA HIS A 93 12.86 1.14 6.50
C HIS A 93 11.89 1.15 5.33
N ARG A 94 11.57 2.35 4.83
CA ARG A 94 10.75 2.48 3.63
C ARG A 94 11.05 3.74 2.85
N ILE A 95 10.67 3.73 1.59
CA ILE A 95 10.40 4.91 0.76
C ILE A 95 8.96 4.80 0.28
N SER A 96 8.23 5.90 0.26
CA SER A 96 6.84 5.97 -0.23
C SER A 96 6.64 7.24 -1.03
N PRO A 97 5.59 7.32 -1.87
CA PRO A 97 5.26 8.54 -2.59
C PRO A 97 5.12 9.75 -1.65
N GLY A 98 5.87 10.81 -1.95
CA GLY A 98 5.92 12.02 -1.13
C GLY A 98 6.73 11.93 0.16
N GLU A 99 7.30 10.78 0.49
CA GLU A 99 8.16 10.57 1.67
C GLU A 99 9.54 10.09 1.25
N PRO A 100 10.63 10.70 1.77
CA PRO A 100 11.97 10.20 1.51
C PRO A 100 12.19 8.85 2.18
N PHE A 101 13.28 8.16 1.83
CA PHE A 101 13.70 6.96 2.54
C PHE A 101 13.95 7.27 4.03
N HIS A 102 13.32 6.51 4.91
CA HIS A 102 13.40 6.71 6.35
C HIS A 102 13.09 5.42 7.13
N ARG A 103 13.42 5.45 8.42
CA ARG A 103 13.10 4.42 9.39
C ARG A 103 11.79 4.77 10.11
N THR A 104 10.91 3.79 10.31
CA THR A 104 9.61 3.96 10.97
C THR A 104 9.18 2.66 11.63
N PRO A 105 8.36 2.70 12.70
CA PRO A 105 7.74 1.49 13.22
C PRO A 105 6.92 0.76 12.15
N ALA A 106 6.96 -0.56 12.18
CA ALA A 106 6.10 -1.38 11.33
C ALA A 106 4.65 -1.26 11.80
N LEU A 107 3.83 -0.52 11.06
CA LEU A 107 2.44 -0.25 11.43
C LEU A 107 1.50 -1.39 11.02
N PRO A 108 0.40 -1.63 11.76
CA PRO A 108 -0.53 -2.73 11.49
C PRO A 108 -1.13 -2.74 10.07
N HIS A 109 -1.24 -1.57 9.42
CA HIS A 109 -1.76 -1.49 8.05
C HIS A 109 -0.88 -2.25 7.03
N TRP A 110 0.41 -2.42 7.30
CA TRP A 110 1.30 -3.17 6.42
C TRP A 110 0.97 -4.66 6.34
N LEU A 111 0.19 -5.19 7.30
CA LEU A 111 -0.38 -6.52 7.15
C LEU A 111 -1.29 -6.64 5.92
N THR A 112 -1.92 -5.55 5.48
CA THR A 112 -2.72 -5.56 4.23
C THR A 112 -1.84 -5.69 3.00
N ASP A 113 -0.66 -5.07 3.02
CA ASP A 113 0.31 -5.14 1.91
C ASP A 113 1.02 -6.49 1.91
N LEU A 114 1.44 -6.99 3.08
CA LEU A 114 1.99 -8.33 3.22
C LEU A 114 0.98 -9.41 2.78
N TYR A 115 -0.31 -9.22 3.07
CA TYR A 115 -1.36 -10.11 2.56
C TYR A 115 -1.46 -10.05 1.03
N SER A 116 -1.30 -8.87 0.43
CA SER A 116 -1.22 -8.72 -1.03
C SER A 116 0.00 -9.44 -1.62
N VAL A 117 1.14 -9.36 -0.95
CA VAL A 117 2.35 -10.12 -1.33
C VAL A 117 2.10 -11.61 -1.23
N GLN A 118 1.44 -12.08 -0.16
CA GLN A 118 1.10 -13.50 0.01
C GLN A 118 0.19 -14.03 -1.10
N GLU A 119 -0.83 -13.26 -1.52
CA GLU A 119 -1.81 -13.69 -2.52
C GLU A 119 -1.29 -13.56 -3.96
N HIS A 120 -0.51 -12.52 -4.25
CA HIS A 120 -0.21 -12.11 -5.63
C HIS A 120 1.26 -11.75 -5.86
N GLY A 121 2.11 -11.78 -4.83
CA GLY A 121 3.51 -11.36 -4.92
C GLY A 121 4.29 -12.13 -5.99
N SER A 122 4.96 -11.39 -6.86
CA SER A 122 5.87 -11.94 -7.89
C SER A 122 7.30 -11.89 -7.39
N VAL A 123 8.00 -13.01 -7.44
CA VAL A 123 9.39 -13.12 -6.99
C VAL A 123 10.31 -12.44 -8.00
N LEU A 124 11.03 -11.42 -7.58
CA LEU A 124 12.10 -10.79 -8.36
C LEU A 124 13.49 -11.33 -7.99
N TYR A 125 13.68 -11.70 -6.71
CA TYR A 125 14.89 -12.30 -6.19
C TYR A 125 14.59 -13.13 -4.94
N GLY A 126 15.34 -14.20 -4.72
CA GLY A 126 15.25 -15.05 -3.53
C GLY A 126 14.22 -16.18 -3.63
N PRO A 127 13.81 -16.76 -2.50
CA PRO A 127 12.91 -17.90 -2.46
C PRO A 127 11.45 -17.49 -2.72
N PRO A 128 10.54 -18.47 -2.89
CA PRO A 128 9.10 -18.23 -2.93
C PRO A 128 8.60 -17.46 -1.71
N VAL A 129 7.55 -16.65 -1.89
CA VAL A 129 6.96 -15.84 -0.80
C VAL A 129 6.63 -16.68 0.43
N ALA A 130 6.07 -17.88 0.23
CA ALA A 130 5.65 -18.78 1.30
C ALA A 130 6.80 -19.28 2.20
N ASP A 131 8.04 -19.25 1.72
CA ASP A 131 9.22 -19.64 2.50
C ASP A 131 9.75 -18.52 3.39
N VAL A 132 9.31 -17.29 3.15
CA VAL A 132 9.82 -16.08 3.83
C VAL A 132 8.75 -15.39 4.66
N LEU A 133 7.54 -15.30 4.13
CA LEU A 133 6.40 -14.65 4.79
C LEU A 133 5.54 -15.71 5.49
N PRO A 134 5.37 -15.62 6.83
CA PRO A 134 4.42 -16.47 7.54
C PRO A 134 3.00 -16.28 7.01
N THR A 135 2.22 -17.35 6.99
CA THR A 135 0.84 -17.30 6.51
C THR A 135 0.01 -16.33 7.34
N ILE A 136 -0.49 -15.27 6.70
CA ILE A 136 -1.43 -14.33 7.29
C ILE A 136 -2.83 -14.93 7.12
N SER A 137 -3.49 -15.22 8.24
CA SER A 137 -4.84 -15.80 8.19
C SER A 137 -5.88 -14.77 7.74
N PRO A 138 -7.02 -15.21 7.16
CA PRO A 138 -8.13 -14.34 6.83
C PRO A 138 -8.64 -13.49 8.00
N SER A 139 -8.62 -14.02 9.22
CA SER A 139 -9.02 -13.29 10.43
C SER A 139 -8.03 -12.17 10.77
N ARG A 140 -6.74 -12.44 10.68
CA ARG A 140 -5.69 -11.44 10.92
C ARG A 140 -5.72 -10.32 9.87
N PHE A 141 -5.95 -10.67 8.61
CA PHE A 141 -6.14 -9.70 7.54
C PHE A 141 -7.36 -8.80 7.78
N ARG A 142 -8.51 -9.36 8.18
CA ARG A 142 -9.70 -8.58 8.54
C ARG A 142 -9.44 -7.64 9.72
N ALA A 143 -8.74 -8.11 10.76
CA ALA A 143 -8.37 -7.27 11.89
C ALA A 143 -7.45 -6.10 11.47
N ALA A 144 -6.51 -6.31 10.55
CA ALA A 144 -5.69 -5.24 10.00
C ALA A 144 -6.55 -4.21 9.24
N ILE A 145 -7.50 -4.65 8.42
CA ILE A 145 -8.43 -3.74 7.72
C ILE A 145 -9.25 -2.91 8.72
N GLN A 146 -9.75 -3.51 9.80
CA GLN A 146 -10.50 -2.77 10.83
C GLN A 146 -9.66 -1.65 11.44
N ARG A 147 -8.39 -1.91 11.77
CA ARG A 147 -7.46 -0.89 12.28
C ARG A 147 -7.25 0.23 11.27
N VAL A 148 -6.94 -0.10 10.02
CA VAL A 148 -6.78 0.90 8.94
C VAL A 148 -8.02 1.77 8.82
N VAL A 149 -9.21 1.17 8.72
CA VAL A 149 -10.46 1.92 8.57
C VAL A 149 -10.73 2.81 9.79
N ALA A 150 -10.39 2.36 11.01
CA ALA A 150 -10.54 3.17 12.22
C ALA A 150 -9.65 4.41 12.20
N GLU A 151 -8.38 4.29 11.81
CA GLU A 151 -7.43 5.40 11.70
C GLU A 151 -7.91 6.46 10.69
N TRP A 152 -8.54 6.04 9.60
CA TRP A 152 -9.00 6.94 8.54
C TRP A 152 -10.18 7.82 8.92
N ARG A 153 -10.90 7.51 10.00
CA ARG A 153 -12.03 8.34 10.48
C ARG A 153 -11.62 9.76 10.88
N GLU A 154 -10.43 9.93 11.44
CA GLU A 154 -9.91 11.23 11.82
C GLU A 154 -9.20 11.88 10.63
N TRP A 155 -8.38 11.11 9.92
CA TRP A 155 -7.59 11.64 8.80
C TRP A 155 -8.47 12.20 7.67
N VAL A 156 -9.61 11.57 7.37
CA VAL A 156 -10.52 12.01 6.29
C VAL A 156 -11.10 13.40 6.52
N LEU A 157 -11.15 13.90 7.75
CA LEU A 157 -11.70 15.22 8.05
C LEU A 157 -10.91 16.36 7.42
N GLY A 158 -9.63 16.15 7.14
CA GLY A 158 -8.76 17.11 6.43
C GLY A 158 -8.79 17.01 4.91
N VAL A 159 -9.47 16.00 4.35
CA VAL A 159 -9.44 15.71 2.90
C VAL A 159 -10.47 16.53 2.15
N GLN A 160 -10.00 17.44 1.30
CA GLN A 160 -10.86 18.36 0.55
C GLN A 160 -10.68 18.27 -0.97
N GLU A 161 -9.48 17.97 -1.46
CA GLU A 161 -9.17 17.90 -2.88
C GLU A 161 -9.72 16.60 -3.51
N GLN A 162 -10.21 16.69 -4.73
CA GLN A 162 -10.81 15.56 -5.46
C GLN A 162 -9.88 14.35 -5.58
N GLN A 163 -8.58 14.57 -5.86
CA GLN A 163 -7.61 13.47 -5.95
C GLN A 163 -7.43 12.73 -4.62
N HIS A 164 -7.40 13.46 -3.49
CA HIS A 164 -7.30 12.85 -2.17
C HIS A 164 -8.60 12.16 -1.76
N GLN A 165 -9.76 12.74 -2.11
CA GLN A 165 -11.05 12.08 -1.92
C GLN A 165 -11.16 10.78 -2.74
N ALA A 166 -10.66 10.78 -4.00
CA ALA A 166 -10.60 9.58 -4.81
C ALA A 166 -9.75 8.47 -4.15
N TYR A 167 -8.59 8.85 -3.63
CA TYR A 167 -7.72 7.92 -2.90
C TYR A 167 -8.43 7.31 -1.67
N VAL A 168 -9.10 8.15 -0.86
CA VAL A 168 -9.89 7.69 0.30
C VAL A 168 -10.98 6.71 -0.15
N ARG A 169 -11.82 7.12 -1.10
CA ARG A 169 -12.97 6.32 -1.55
C ARG A 169 -12.54 4.97 -2.09
N LEU A 170 -11.56 4.95 -2.98
CA LEU A 170 -11.04 3.71 -3.57
C LEU A 170 -10.39 2.79 -2.52
N THR A 171 -9.73 3.37 -1.53
CA THR A 171 -9.19 2.60 -0.39
C THR A 171 -10.33 2.01 0.45
N MET A 172 -11.39 2.77 0.75
CA MET A 172 -12.53 2.28 1.53
C MET A 172 -13.29 1.17 0.78
N PHE A 173 -13.50 1.29 -0.53
CA PHE A 173 -14.14 0.25 -1.33
C PHE A 173 -13.31 -1.05 -1.29
N ARG A 174 -11.99 -0.93 -1.46
CA ARG A 174 -11.08 -2.07 -1.40
C ARG A 174 -11.00 -2.69 -0.01
N SER A 175 -11.03 -1.87 1.04
CA SER A 175 -11.05 -2.33 2.43
C SER A 175 -12.31 -3.13 2.74
N LEU A 176 -13.49 -2.65 2.35
CA LEU A 176 -14.72 -3.39 2.58
C LEU A 176 -14.80 -4.69 1.78
N TYR A 177 -14.32 -4.68 0.53
CA TYR A 177 -14.19 -5.89 -0.27
C TYR A 177 -13.28 -6.91 0.41
N GLY A 178 -12.08 -6.48 0.81
CA GLY A 178 -11.11 -7.32 1.51
C GLY A 178 -11.64 -7.89 2.82
N PHE A 179 -12.36 -7.08 3.58
CA PHE A 179 -13.00 -7.52 4.83
C PHE A 179 -14.05 -8.60 4.60
N ARG A 180 -14.93 -8.42 3.61
CA ARG A 180 -15.99 -9.39 3.30
C ARG A 180 -15.46 -10.73 2.79
N TYR A 181 -14.56 -10.66 1.82
CA TYR A 181 -14.14 -11.85 1.06
C TYR A 181 -12.80 -12.42 1.51
N ALA A 182 -12.08 -11.75 2.42
CA ALA A 182 -10.70 -12.06 2.77
C ALA A 182 -9.83 -12.26 1.52
N ARG A 183 -9.94 -11.33 0.57
CA ARG A 183 -9.22 -11.32 -0.71
C ARG A 183 -8.85 -9.89 -1.10
N GLN A 184 -7.70 -9.76 -1.77
CA GLN A 184 -7.31 -8.50 -2.39
C GLN A 184 -7.98 -8.34 -3.77
N THR A 185 -8.18 -7.08 -4.18
CA THR A 185 -8.69 -6.73 -5.52
C THR A 185 -8.13 -5.38 -5.95
N SER A 186 -8.26 -5.05 -7.23
CA SER A 186 -7.85 -3.74 -7.73
C SER A 186 -8.78 -2.62 -7.22
N LYS A 187 -8.28 -1.38 -7.19
CA LYS A 187 -9.07 -0.21 -6.79
C LYS A 187 -10.31 -0.03 -7.66
N VAL A 188 -10.17 -0.24 -8.98
CA VAL A 188 -11.29 -0.10 -9.94
C VAL A 188 -12.31 -1.23 -9.78
N ALA A 189 -11.85 -2.49 -9.65
CA ALA A 189 -12.77 -3.61 -9.44
C ALA A 189 -13.54 -3.47 -8.11
N ALA A 190 -12.88 -2.99 -7.04
CA ALA A 190 -13.55 -2.70 -5.78
C ALA A 190 -14.60 -1.60 -5.90
N ALA A 191 -14.34 -0.55 -6.70
CA ALA A 191 -15.31 0.53 -6.93
C ALA A 191 -16.55 0.01 -7.65
N HIS A 192 -16.39 -0.77 -8.72
CA HIS A 192 -17.51 -1.39 -9.44
C HIS A 192 -18.32 -2.35 -8.55
N TRP A 193 -17.65 -3.18 -7.78
CA TRP A 193 -18.31 -4.05 -6.82
C TRP A 193 -19.11 -3.25 -5.78
N PHE A 194 -18.50 -2.18 -5.23
CA PHE A 194 -19.17 -1.34 -4.22
C PHE A 194 -20.40 -0.64 -4.79
N ALA A 195 -20.32 -0.13 -6.02
CA ALA A 195 -21.45 0.48 -6.72
C ALA A 195 -22.63 -0.51 -6.93
N ALA A 196 -22.33 -1.79 -7.18
CA ALA A 196 -23.35 -2.81 -7.33
C ALA A 196 -24.02 -3.20 -5.99
N GLU A 197 -23.22 -3.29 -4.91
CA GLU A 197 -23.70 -3.62 -3.55
C GLU A 197 -24.44 -2.46 -2.86
N PHE A 198 -24.07 -1.21 -3.18
CA PHE A 198 -24.58 0.03 -2.60
C PHE A 198 -24.93 1.03 -3.70
N PRO A 199 -26.08 0.86 -4.42
CA PRO A 199 -26.43 1.68 -5.57
C PRO A 199 -26.48 3.18 -5.28
N GLU A 200 -26.79 3.58 -4.06
CA GLU A 200 -26.79 4.99 -3.61
C GLU A 200 -25.40 5.64 -3.60
N TRP A 201 -24.33 4.83 -3.72
CA TRP A 201 -22.93 5.25 -3.81
C TRP A 201 -22.34 5.08 -5.21
N SER A 202 -23.13 4.64 -6.20
CA SER A 202 -22.64 4.38 -7.56
C SER A 202 -21.95 5.60 -8.16
N ARG A 203 -22.57 6.79 -8.04
CA ARG A 203 -21.96 8.04 -8.52
C ARG A 203 -20.62 8.35 -7.83
N ASP A 204 -20.49 8.07 -6.55
CA ASP A 204 -19.24 8.30 -5.80
C ASP A 204 -18.13 7.34 -6.23
N ALA A 205 -18.49 6.12 -6.59
CA ALA A 205 -17.57 5.13 -7.13
C ALA A 205 -17.04 5.55 -8.51
N ASP A 206 -17.95 5.96 -9.41
CA ASP A 206 -17.59 6.47 -10.74
C ASP A 206 -16.69 7.72 -10.65
N GLN A 207 -17.07 8.68 -9.79
CA GLN A 207 -16.26 9.88 -9.55
C GLN A 207 -14.88 9.56 -9.02
N ALA A 208 -14.76 8.60 -8.10
CA ALA A 208 -13.47 8.23 -7.54
C ALA A 208 -12.53 7.65 -8.61
N VAL A 209 -13.05 6.82 -9.52
CA VAL A 209 -12.28 6.29 -10.65
C VAL A 209 -11.87 7.42 -11.60
N GLU A 210 -12.81 8.31 -11.96
CA GLU A 210 -12.56 9.44 -12.84
C GLU A 210 -11.52 10.42 -12.27
N TRP A 211 -11.66 10.81 -11.00
CA TRP A 211 -10.71 11.71 -10.34
C TRP A 211 -9.32 11.11 -10.19
N ARG A 212 -9.23 9.82 -9.90
CA ARG A 212 -7.95 9.11 -9.94
C ARG A 212 -7.29 9.23 -11.31
N GLN A 213 -8.08 9.10 -12.40
CA GLN A 213 -7.55 9.20 -13.76
C GLN A 213 -7.14 10.62 -14.17
N ARG A 214 -7.82 11.65 -13.64
CA ARG A 214 -7.55 13.06 -13.99
C ARG A 214 -6.50 13.72 -13.10
N GLY A 215 -6.31 13.26 -11.87
CA GLY A 215 -5.39 13.87 -10.89
C GLY A 215 -5.81 15.30 -10.51
N SER A 216 -7.09 15.51 -10.19
CA SER A 216 -7.66 16.83 -9.94
C SER A 216 -7.34 17.35 -8.53
N ALA A 217 -6.70 18.51 -8.44
CA ALA A 217 -6.46 19.25 -7.19
C ALA A 217 -7.62 20.19 -6.82
N ILE A 218 -8.78 20.08 -7.47
CA ILE A 218 -9.95 20.92 -7.18
C ILE A 218 -10.48 20.60 -5.79
N ILE A 219 -10.72 21.65 -4.99
CA ILE A 219 -11.39 21.53 -3.68
C ILE A 219 -12.89 21.41 -3.91
N ASP A 220 -13.48 20.34 -3.36
CA ASP A 220 -14.91 20.04 -3.45
C ASP A 220 -15.46 19.66 -2.08
N LEU A 221 -15.89 20.67 -1.32
CA LEU A 221 -16.35 20.51 0.07
C LEU A 221 -17.65 19.68 0.19
N PRO A 222 -18.68 19.86 -0.66
CA PRO A 222 -19.86 18.99 -0.63
C PRO A 222 -19.51 17.51 -0.82
N SER A 223 -18.60 17.23 -1.73
CA SER A 223 -18.12 15.88 -1.99
C SER A 223 -17.23 15.34 -0.86
N ALA A 224 -16.43 16.20 -0.21
CA ALA A 224 -15.64 15.85 0.96
C ALA A 224 -16.50 15.35 2.13
N GLN A 225 -17.62 16.02 2.41
CA GLN A 225 -18.58 15.57 3.43
C GLN A 225 -19.16 14.18 3.11
N ARG A 226 -19.38 13.91 1.83
CA ARG A 226 -19.85 12.59 1.39
C ARG A 226 -18.76 11.53 1.53
N THR A 227 -17.50 11.88 1.29
CA THR A 227 -16.34 11.01 1.52
C THR A 227 -16.20 10.66 3.01
N VAL A 228 -16.39 11.63 3.91
CA VAL A 228 -16.43 11.37 5.37
C VAL A 228 -17.52 10.35 5.72
N ARG A 229 -18.74 10.52 5.17
CA ARG A 229 -19.84 9.55 5.41
C ARG A 229 -19.51 8.15 4.92
N LEU A 230 -18.80 8.04 3.79
CA LEU A 230 -18.35 6.74 3.28
C LEU A 230 -17.39 6.05 4.25
N VAL A 231 -16.42 6.77 4.78
CA VAL A 231 -15.48 6.20 5.78
C VAL A 231 -16.23 5.70 7.00
N HIS A 232 -17.20 6.48 7.52
CA HIS A 232 -18.03 6.05 8.65
C HIS A 232 -18.88 4.82 8.30
N LEU A 233 -19.48 4.76 7.12
CA LEU A 233 -20.25 3.60 6.67
C LEU A 233 -19.36 2.34 6.63
N VAL A 234 -18.17 2.43 6.02
CA VAL A 234 -17.25 1.29 5.94
C VAL A 234 -16.77 0.88 7.32
N HIS A 235 -16.47 1.84 8.20
CA HIS A 235 -16.16 1.56 9.59
C HIS A 235 -17.27 0.75 10.28
N ASP A 236 -18.51 1.19 10.20
CA ASP A 236 -19.64 0.52 10.84
C ASP A 236 -19.88 -0.88 10.27
N LEU A 237 -19.63 -1.09 8.96
CA LEU A 237 -19.77 -2.38 8.30
C LEU A 237 -18.65 -3.36 8.64
N THR A 238 -17.47 -2.87 9.02
CA THR A 238 -16.32 -3.70 9.38
C THR A 238 -16.22 -3.98 10.88
N HIS A 239 -16.94 -3.25 11.74
CA HIS A 239 -16.88 -3.38 13.21
C HIS A 239 -18.17 -3.96 13.84
N ARG A 240 -19.09 -4.44 13.02
CA ARG A 240 -20.26 -5.24 13.46
C ARG A 240 -19.88 -6.70 13.56
#